data_9455f33582d2b3ec18408c942afba2c8
#
_entry.id   9455f33582d2b3ec18408c942afba2c8
#
_cell.length_a   1.000
_cell.length_b   1.000
_cell.length_c   1.000
_cell.angle_alpha   90.00
_cell.angle_beta   90.00
_cell.angle_gamma   90.00
#
_symmetry.space_group_name_H-M   'P 1'
#
loop_
_entity.id
_entity.type
_entity.pdbx_description
1 polymer ?
#
loop_
_entity_poly.entity_id
_entity_poly.type
_entity_poly.pdbx_seq_one_letter_code
_entity_poly.pdbx_strand_id
1 'polypeptide(L)'
;MKKAIFMLTIAALFAACGCPNRKCEDNKQCEANTQIPTTEAVATPTPVNIIGKQALLKYPALTAQVTYLSDKEIHWKTTDDKGQVAEQTNALTLKSINPTQYFLSWVEDDGTTVSQVIDTEKGTVTAFLTYEEGGKRVSQFLEGMFQLNK
;
A
#
# COMPACT_ATOMS: atom_id res chain seq x y z
N MET A 1 23.81 -10.20 33.74
CA MET A 1 23.44 -11.54 34.21
C MET A 1 22.81 -12.29 33.01
N LYS A 2 23.43 -13.37 32.70
CA LYS A 2 23.22 -14.46 31.70
C LYS A 2 22.25 -14.25 30.51
N LYS A 3 22.87 -14.06 29.35
CA LYS A 3 22.28 -14.19 28.00
C LYS A 3 22.06 -15.69 27.72
N ALA A 4 20.83 -16.08 27.35
CA ALA A 4 20.55 -17.39 26.78
C ALA A 4 20.37 -17.22 25.27
N ILE A 5 21.33 -17.75 24.52
CA ILE A 5 21.28 -17.85 23.06
C ILE A 5 20.59 -19.17 22.74
N PHE A 6 19.44 -19.12 22.08
CA PHE A 6 18.76 -20.30 21.51
C PHE A 6 19.13 -20.40 20.03
N MET A 7 20.02 -21.33 19.73
CA MET A 7 20.27 -21.78 18.36
C MET A 7 19.17 -22.76 17.95
N LEU A 8 18.40 -22.42 16.93
CA LEU A 8 17.46 -23.32 16.28
C LEU A 8 18.07 -23.78 14.94
N THR A 9 18.53 -25.04 14.91
CA THR A 9 19.01 -25.72 13.70
C THR A 9 17.81 -26.20 12.88
N ILE A 10 17.67 -25.68 11.67
CA ILE A 10 16.66 -26.16 10.70
C ILE A 10 17.34 -27.17 9.79
N ALA A 11 16.93 -28.44 9.89
CA ALA A 11 17.34 -29.52 9.00
C ALA A 11 16.52 -29.42 7.70
N ALA A 12 17.20 -29.25 6.56
CA ALA A 12 16.60 -29.28 5.23
C ALA A 12 16.44 -30.74 4.77
N LEU A 13 15.21 -31.16 4.56
CA LEU A 13 14.87 -32.42 3.90
C LEU A 13 14.66 -32.16 2.40
N PHE A 14 15.62 -32.61 1.58
CA PHE A 14 15.46 -32.67 0.13
C PHE A 14 14.68 -33.95 -0.23
N ALA A 15 13.46 -33.83 -0.72
CA ALA A 15 12.74 -34.90 -1.38
C ALA A 15 13.05 -34.86 -2.88
N ALA A 16 13.82 -35.83 -3.36
CA ALA A 16 14.05 -36.05 -4.78
C ALA A 16 12.85 -36.74 -5.41
N CYS A 17 12.12 -36.03 -6.28
CA CYS A 17 11.13 -36.66 -7.18
C CYS A 17 11.86 -37.30 -8.36
N GLY A 18 11.99 -38.62 -8.33
CA GLY A 18 12.44 -39.41 -9.46
C GLY A 18 11.31 -39.55 -10.50
N CYS A 19 11.59 -39.15 -11.74
CA CYS A 19 10.74 -39.48 -12.88
C CYS A 19 10.92 -40.93 -13.31
N PRO A 20 9.84 -41.74 -13.38
CA PRO A 20 9.97 -43.07 -14.00
C PRO A 20 10.04 -42.96 -15.53
N ASN A 21 11.05 -43.56 -16.07
CA ASN A 21 11.33 -43.77 -17.48
C ASN A 21 10.18 -44.54 -18.14
N ARG A 22 9.40 -43.90 -19.03
CA ARG A 22 8.47 -44.58 -19.94
C ARG A 22 9.08 -44.69 -21.32
N LYS A 23 9.37 -45.93 -21.71
CA LYS A 23 9.65 -46.31 -23.10
C LYS A 23 8.42 -46.04 -23.94
N CYS A 24 8.58 -45.24 -24.98
CA CYS A 24 7.59 -45.11 -26.06
C CYS A 24 7.97 -46.16 -27.12
N GLU A 25 7.06 -47.14 -27.28
CA GLU A 25 6.99 -47.98 -28.47
C GLU A 25 5.71 -47.68 -29.21
N ASP A 26 5.86 -47.53 -30.53
CA ASP A 26 4.88 -47.55 -31.62
C ASP A 26 3.74 -46.49 -31.70
N ASN A 27 4.03 -45.57 -32.62
CA ASN A 27 3.26 -45.13 -33.81
C ASN A 27 1.71 -45.07 -33.66
N LYS A 28 1.20 -43.98 -33.05
CA LYS A 28 -0.12 -43.41 -33.38
C LYS A 28 -0.08 -41.91 -33.12
N GLN A 29 -0.44 -41.19 -34.19
CA GLN A 29 -0.57 -39.77 -34.34
C GLN A 29 -1.30 -39.16 -33.12
N CYS A 30 -0.57 -38.49 -32.21
CA CYS A 30 -1.14 -37.67 -31.17
C CYS A 30 -1.42 -36.31 -31.78
N GLU A 31 -2.65 -36.05 -32.16
CA GLU A 31 -3.13 -34.70 -32.36
C GLU A 31 -3.02 -33.97 -30.99
N ALA A 32 -2.02 -33.12 -30.89
CA ALA A 32 -1.86 -32.21 -29.77
C ALA A 32 -2.97 -31.16 -29.86
N ASN A 33 -4.07 -31.38 -29.15
CA ASN A 33 -5.03 -30.34 -28.84
C ASN A 33 -4.35 -29.36 -27.88
N THR A 34 -3.52 -28.48 -28.43
CA THR A 34 -2.95 -27.34 -27.70
C THR A 34 -4.06 -26.30 -27.52
N GLN A 35 -4.87 -26.49 -26.51
CA GLN A 35 -5.65 -25.39 -25.96
C GLN A 35 -4.64 -24.43 -25.32
N ILE A 36 -4.26 -23.41 -26.08
CA ILE A 36 -3.58 -22.22 -25.55
C ILE A 36 -4.59 -21.62 -24.58
N PRO A 37 -4.26 -21.52 -23.26
CA PRO A 37 -5.12 -20.78 -22.36
C PRO A 37 -5.20 -19.35 -22.90
N THR A 38 -6.38 -18.93 -23.32
CA THR A 38 -6.66 -17.55 -23.66
C THR A 38 -6.34 -16.74 -22.42
N THR A 39 -5.22 -16.05 -22.41
CA THR A 39 -4.89 -15.08 -21.36
C THR A 39 -5.96 -14.00 -21.48
N GLU A 40 -6.96 -14.01 -20.60
CA GLU A 40 -7.85 -12.87 -20.45
C GLU A 40 -6.97 -11.64 -20.30
N ALA A 41 -7.12 -10.69 -21.20
CA ALA A 41 -6.45 -9.42 -21.13
C ALA A 41 -6.90 -8.73 -19.83
N VAL A 42 -6.06 -8.75 -18.80
CA VAL A 42 -6.28 -8.00 -17.57
C VAL A 42 -6.38 -6.54 -17.99
N ALA A 43 -7.58 -5.98 -17.88
CA ALA A 43 -7.82 -4.59 -18.21
C ALA A 43 -6.84 -3.72 -17.41
N THR A 44 -6.01 -2.94 -18.09
CA THR A 44 -5.09 -2.02 -17.44
C THR A 44 -5.93 -0.98 -16.70
N PRO A 45 -5.74 -0.81 -15.37
CA PRO A 45 -6.53 0.13 -14.59
C PRO A 45 -6.32 1.56 -15.13
N THR A 46 -7.43 2.29 -15.27
CA THR A 46 -7.39 3.68 -15.73
C THR A 46 -6.83 4.59 -14.65
N PRO A 47 -5.82 5.43 -14.93
CA PRO A 47 -5.28 6.37 -13.97
C PRO A 47 -6.36 7.32 -13.44
N VAL A 48 -6.44 7.48 -12.13
CA VAL A 48 -7.37 8.40 -11.47
C VAL A 48 -6.61 9.66 -11.08
N ASN A 49 -6.90 10.79 -11.71
CA ASN A 49 -6.33 12.07 -11.30
C ASN A 49 -6.95 12.52 -9.97
N ILE A 50 -6.12 12.76 -8.96
CA ILE A 50 -6.54 13.23 -7.64
C ILE A 50 -6.34 14.74 -7.46
N ILE A 51 -5.57 15.41 -8.31
CA ILE A 51 -5.29 16.84 -8.21
C ILE A 51 -6.56 17.66 -8.42
N GLY A 52 -6.76 18.67 -7.57
CA GLY A 52 -7.96 19.52 -7.54
C GLY A 52 -9.16 18.83 -6.90
N LYS A 53 -9.01 17.62 -6.36
CA LYS A 53 -10.12 16.85 -5.75
C LYS A 53 -10.00 16.78 -4.23
N GLN A 54 -11.12 16.48 -3.61
CA GLN A 54 -11.21 16.19 -2.18
C GLN A 54 -11.35 14.69 -1.96
N ALA A 55 -10.83 14.22 -0.85
CA ALA A 55 -11.00 12.85 -0.38
C ALA A 55 -11.38 12.84 1.11
N LEU A 56 -12.10 11.80 1.50
CA LEU A 56 -12.35 11.46 2.89
C LEU A 56 -11.53 10.22 3.25
N LEU A 57 -10.68 10.35 4.26
CA LEU A 57 -9.88 9.28 4.83
C LEU A 57 -10.47 8.91 6.19
N LYS A 58 -10.75 7.62 6.39
CA LYS A 58 -11.31 7.11 7.66
C LYS A 58 -10.33 6.14 8.28
N TYR A 59 -9.78 6.52 9.43
CA TYR A 59 -8.95 5.69 10.29
C TYR A 59 -9.73 5.27 11.53
N PRO A 60 -9.27 4.27 12.31
CA PRO A 60 -9.99 3.81 13.51
C PRO A 60 -10.27 4.91 14.54
N ALA A 61 -9.33 5.85 14.73
CA ALA A 61 -9.41 6.87 15.78
C ALA A 61 -9.63 8.30 15.26
N LEU A 62 -9.62 8.50 13.92
CA LEU A 62 -9.81 9.82 13.32
C LEU A 62 -10.35 9.75 11.90
N THR A 63 -10.96 10.83 11.46
CA THR A 63 -11.27 11.08 10.05
C THR A 63 -10.46 12.27 9.54
N ALA A 64 -10.05 12.23 8.28
CA ALA A 64 -9.38 13.34 7.62
C ALA A 64 -10.11 13.70 6.31
N GLN A 65 -10.43 14.97 6.14
CA GLN A 65 -10.81 15.55 4.86
C GLN A 65 -9.56 16.13 4.23
N VAL A 66 -9.24 15.71 3.02
CA VAL A 66 -8.03 16.11 2.32
C VAL A 66 -8.38 16.71 0.97
N THR A 67 -7.79 17.85 0.65
CA THR A 67 -7.87 18.47 -0.67
C THR A 67 -6.48 18.50 -1.28
N TYR A 68 -6.32 17.84 -2.42
CA TYR A 68 -5.06 17.85 -3.20
C TYR A 68 -5.04 19.09 -4.08
N LEU A 69 -4.57 20.25 -3.55
CA LEU A 69 -4.63 21.54 -4.23
C LEU A 69 -3.78 21.54 -5.51
N SER A 70 -2.62 20.89 -5.44
CA SER A 70 -1.71 20.71 -6.58
C SER A 70 -0.83 19.47 -6.35
N ASP A 71 0.13 19.22 -7.23
CA ASP A 71 1.18 18.20 -7.03
C ASP A 71 2.24 18.62 -5.98
N LYS A 72 2.12 19.86 -5.44
CA LYS A 72 3.05 20.49 -4.49
C LYS A 72 2.39 20.97 -3.21
N GLU A 73 1.07 20.87 -3.10
CA GLU A 73 0.33 21.45 -1.99
C GLU A 73 -0.88 20.61 -1.62
N ILE A 74 -1.04 20.38 -0.33
CA ILE A 74 -2.13 19.63 0.29
C ILE A 74 -2.79 20.48 1.38
N HIS A 75 -4.11 20.48 1.41
CA HIS A 75 -4.88 20.99 2.53
C HIS A 75 -5.56 19.81 3.22
N TRP A 76 -5.46 19.72 4.53
CA TRP A 76 -6.08 18.66 5.30
C TRP A 76 -6.76 19.18 6.56
N LYS A 77 -7.81 18.48 6.97
CA LYS A 77 -8.56 18.72 8.19
C LYS A 77 -8.87 17.38 8.84
N THR A 78 -8.39 17.17 10.04
CA THR A 78 -8.67 15.97 10.83
C THR A 78 -9.69 16.26 11.93
N THR A 79 -10.45 15.21 12.28
CA THR A 79 -11.34 15.20 13.45
C THR A 79 -11.12 13.87 14.16
N ASP A 80 -10.69 13.91 15.42
CA ASP A 80 -10.47 12.73 16.24
C ASP A 80 -11.80 12.21 16.85
N ASP A 81 -11.70 11.10 17.59
CA ASP A 81 -12.84 10.46 18.28
C ASP A 81 -13.43 11.30 19.43
N LYS A 82 -12.69 12.33 19.89
CA LYS A 82 -13.14 13.31 20.91
C LYS A 82 -13.72 14.58 20.31
N GLY A 83 -13.75 14.66 18.96
CA GLY A 83 -14.22 15.84 18.23
C GLY A 83 -13.18 16.97 18.14
N GLN A 84 -11.90 16.72 18.48
CA GLN A 84 -10.84 17.71 18.31
C GLN A 84 -10.50 17.84 16.82
N VAL A 85 -10.34 19.06 16.38
CA VAL A 85 -10.08 19.40 14.98
C VAL A 85 -8.69 20.01 14.85
N ALA A 86 -7.93 19.52 13.87
CA ALA A 86 -6.69 20.14 13.39
C ALA A 86 -6.80 20.35 11.87
N GLU A 87 -6.23 21.44 11.36
CA GLU A 87 -6.35 21.84 9.95
C GLU A 87 -5.11 22.62 9.54
N GLN A 88 -4.49 22.25 8.41
CA GLN A 88 -3.33 22.96 7.85
C GLN A 88 -3.31 22.84 6.33
N THR A 89 -2.48 23.69 5.73
CA THR A 89 -2.04 23.59 4.34
C THR A 89 -0.51 23.47 4.32
N ASN A 90 -0.02 22.39 3.73
CA ASN A 90 1.42 22.07 3.75
C ASN A 90 1.97 21.84 2.34
N ALA A 91 3.27 22.05 2.21
CA ALA A 91 3.99 21.64 1.01
C ALA A 91 3.97 20.11 0.87
N LEU A 92 3.59 19.62 -0.31
CA LEU A 92 3.39 18.21 -0.61
C LEU A 92 4.51 17.67 -1.52
N THR A 93 5.00 16.49 -1.23
CA THR A 93 5.67 15.62 -2.19
C THR A 93 4.70 14.55 -2.63
N LEU A 94 4.34 14.55 -3.92
CA LEU A 94 3.42 13.57 -4.51
C LEU A 94 4.13 12.80 -5.62
N LYS A 95 4.00 11.47 -5.61
CA LYS A 95 4.56 10.58 -6.61
C LYS A 95 3.55 9.49 -6.97
N SER A 96 3.23 9.35 -8.26
CA SER A 96 2.51 8.17 -8.74
C SER A 96 3.42 6.94 -8.65
N ILE A 97 2.95 5.87 -8.04
CA ILE A 97 3.62 4.56 -7.97
C ILE A 97 3.20 3.73 -9.19
N ASN A 98 1.90 3.75 -9.49
CA ASN A 98 1.28 3.09 -10.63
C ASN A 98 -0.02 3.84 -11.00
N PRO A 99 -0.84 3.38 -11.97
CA PRO A 99 -2.06 4.10 -12.39
C PRO A 99 -3.07 4.39 -11.27
N THR A 100 -3.12 3.58 -10.21
CA THR A 100 -4.13 3.69 -9.14
C THR A 100 -3.54 4.04 -7.79
N GLN A 101 -2.19 4.03 -7.65
CA GLN A 101 -1.52 4.24 -6.36
C GLN A 101 -0.62 5.47 -6.37
N TYR A 102 -0.67 6.23 -5.29
CA TYR A 102 0.13 7.42 -5.07
C TYR A 102 0.83 7.36 -3.72
N PHE A 103 2.10 7.77 -3.71
CA PHE A 103 2.84 8.10 -2.50
C PHE A 103 2.75 9.61 -2.27
N LEU A 104 2.45 9.99 -1.03
CA LEU A 104 2.36 11.38 -0.58
C LEU A 104 3.18 11.54 0.68
N SER A 105 3.88 12.70 0.81
CA SER A 105 4.56 13.03 2.07
C SER A 105 4.59 14.54 2.28
N TRP A 106 4.40 14.98 3.53
CA TRP A 106 4.49 16.36 3.96
C TRP A 106 4.98 16.45 5.41
N VAL A 107 5.34 17.66 5.82
CA VAL A 107 5.70 17.98 7.20
C VAL A 107 4.71 19.01 7.72
N GLU A 108 4.16 18.77 8.89
CA GLU A 108 3.22 19.66 9.60
C GLU A 108 3.98 20.73 10.40
N ASP A 109 3.28 21.78 10.85
CA ASP A 109 3.88 22.91 11.55
C ASP A 109 4.56 22.52 12.86
N ASP A 110 4.09 21.47 13.53
CA ASP A 110 4.69 20.91 14.75
C ASP A 110 5.89 19.97 14.48
N GLY A 111 6.27 19.80 13.21
CA GLY A 111 7.34 18.92 12.78
C GLY A 111 6.91 17.45 12.62
N THR A 112 5.64 17.12 12.78
CA THR A 112 5.11 15.80 12.42
C THR A 112 5.33 15.55 10.92
N THR A 113 5.93 14.43 10.57
CA THR A 113 6.05 14.00 9.19
C THR A 113 4.99 12.95 8.91
N VAL A 114 4.21 13.17 7.87
CA VAL A 114 3.21 12.21 7.39
C VAL A 114 3.65 11.68 6.05
N SER A 115 3.65 10.36 5.89
CA SER A 115 3.88 9.67 4.62
C SER A 115 2.72 8.71 4.38
N GLN A 116 2.09 8.78 3.21
CA GLN A 116 0.91 7.98 2.87
C GLN A 116 1.09 7.25 1.54
N VAL A 117 0.50 6.06 1.46
CA VAL A 117 0.16 5.42 0.18
C VAL A 117 -1.35 5.33 0.10
N ILE A 118 -1.93 5.92 -0.94
CA ILE A 118 -3.35 5.77 -1.27
C ILE A 118 -3.50 4.85 -2.47
N ASP A 119 -4.52 4.01 -2.44
CA ASP A 119 -4.94 3.15 -3.55
C ASP A 119 -6.36 3.53 -3.96
N THR A 120 -6.49 4.20 -5.09
CA THR A 120 -7.77 4.73 -5.58
C THR A 120 -8.70 3.65 -6.12
N GLU A 121 -8.17 2.50 -6.50
CA GLU A 121 -8.93 1.34 -6.98
C GLU A 121 -9.48 0.54 -5.81
N LYS A 122 -8.64 0.25 -4.82
CA LYS A 122 -9.05 -0.49 -3.61
C LYS A 122 -9.78 0.37 -2.60
N GLY A 123 -9.69 1.69 -2.71
CA GLY A 123 -10.24 2.62 -1.73
C GLY A 123 -9.57 2.51 -0.37
N THR A 124 -8.24 2.34 -0.34
CA THR A 124 -7.47 2.18 0.90
C THR A 124 -6.42 3.27 1.05
N VAL A 125 -6.06 3.57 2.29
CA VAL A 125 -4.94 4.43 2.66
C VAL A 125 -4.12 3.77 3.75
N THR A 126 -2.80 3.85 3.59
CA THR A 126 -1.82 3.47 4.59
C THR A 126 -0.98 4.70 4.92
N ALA A 127 -0.86 5.06 6.19
CA ALA A 127 -0.10 6.21 6.63
C ALA A 127 0.96 5.81 7.65
N PHE A 128 2.12 6.45 7.55
CA PHE A 128 3.21 6.37 8.50
C PHE A 128 3.52 7.78 8.97
N LEU A 129 3.38 8.01 10.27
CA LEU A 129 3.65 9.27 10.92
C LEU A 129 4.90 9.18 11.77
N THR A 130 5.68 10.26 11.81
CA THR A 130 6.72 10.42 12.83
C THR A 130 6.57 11.79 13.49
N TYR A 131 6.61 11.82 14.83
CA TYR A 131 6.40 13.02 15.63
C TYR A 131 7.24 12.99 16.92
N GLU A 132 7.30 14.09 17.64
CA GLU A 132 7.96 14.13 18.94
C GLU A 132 6.98 13.85 20.09
N GLU A 133 7.38 12.94 20.98
CA GLU A 133 6.66 12.64 22.22
C GLU A 133 7.65 12.52 23.36
N GLY A 134 7.50 13.34 24.42
CA GLY A 134 8.40 13.33 25.56
C GLY A 134 9.86 13.61 25.22
N GLY A 135 10.14 14.45 24.22
CA GLY A 135 11.49 14.80 23.74
C GLY A 135 12.17 13.69 22.94
N LYS A 136 11.42 12.74 22.40
CA LYS A 136 11.91 11.65 21.53
C LYS A 136 11.09 11.56 20.26
N ARG A 137 11.76 11.25 19.16
CA ARG A 137 11.08 10.94 17.90
C ARG A 137 10.45 9.55 17.99
N VAL A 138 9.15 9.49 17.77
CA VAL A 138 8.35 8.25 17.75
C VAL A 138 7.67 8.10 16.38
N SER A 139 7.12 6.93 16.13
CA SER A 139 6.40 6.66 14.88
C SER A 139 5.09 5.92 15.14
N GLN A 140 4.13 6.13 14.24
CA GLN A 140 2.84 5.48 14.24
C GLN A 140 2.47 5.03 12.83
N PHE A 141 1.92 3.84 12.73
CA PHE A 141 1.38 3.29 11.49
C PHE A 141 -0.14 3.26 11.57
N LEU A 142 -0.80 3.73 10.51
CA LEU A 142 -2.27 3.79 10.41
C LEU A 142 -2.72 3.15 9.10
N GLU A 143 -3.79 2.39 9.17
CA GLU A 143 -4.51 1.87 8.00
C GLU A 143 -5.94 2.38 8.01
N GLY A 144 -6.48 2.69 6.84
CA GLY A 144 -7.80 3.27 6.73
C GLY A 144 -8.41 3.12 5.33
N MET A 145 -9.62 3.66 5.22
CA MET A 145 -10.35 3.75 3.95
C MET A 145 -10.10 5.09 3.30
N PHE A 146 -9.96 5.06 1.98
CA PHE A 146 -9.84 6.23 1.11
C PHE A 146 -11.07 6.35 0.22
N GLN A 147 -11.72 7.50 0.23
CA GLN A 147 -12.87 7.79 -0.62
C GLN A 147 -12.66 9.14 -1.31
N LEU A 148 -12.48 9.10 -2.64
CA LEU A 148 -12.41 10.30 -3.45
C LEU A 148 -13.83 10.87 -3.66
N ASN A 149 -14.02 12.15 -3.36
CA ASN A 149 -15.27 12.83 -3.65
C ASN A 149 -15.40 13.07 -5.17
N LYS A 150 -16.59 12.87 -5.68
CA LYS A 150 -16.90 13.07 -7.10
C LYS A 150 -16.99 14.55 -7.47
#